data_59b4aca938afa814d278d8abfceeeb1e
#
_entry.id   59b4aca938afa814d278d8abfceeeb1e
#
_cell.length_a   1.000
_cell.length_b   1.000
_cell.length_c   1.000
_cell.angle_alpha   90.00
_cell.angle_beta   90.00
_cell.angle_gamma   90.00
#
_symmetry.space_group_name_H-M   'P 1'
#
loop_
_entity.id
_entity.type
_entity.pdbx_description
1 polymer ?
#
loop_
_entity_poly.entity_id
_entity_poly.type
_entity_poly.pdbx_seq_one_letter_code
_entity_poly.pdbx_strand_id
1 'polypeptide(L)'
;NMAAVKSLCTRGIVLLNGTLAYDGSSNDAVNFYLQNNTHLEHGLITDHIDQLASFITVKNIEINETPYTESTIKSNQEYLDILFEGTTTEPFKANIQLKFFNMSAVAMATFSEGAYKGVVEDVPVGNFSLHRRIRLPRYISKGDYILEFEVNTRARGNINRTLWAKRCANIHVEGGMEQFGHPMIASSEGFFGLESYE
;
A
#
# COMPACT_ATOMS: atom_id res chain seq x y z
N ASN A 1 -12.38 -12.54 -2.24
CA ASN A 1 -13.16 -11.44 -1.65
C ASN A 1 -13.62 -11.85 -0.24
N MET A 2 -12.92 -11.37 0.79
CA MET A 2 -13.17 -11.73 2.21
C MET A 2 -14.54 -11.27 2.71
N ALA A 3 -15.07 -10.16 2.19
CA ALA A 3 -16.42 -9.71 2.51
C ALA A 3 -17.49 -10.70 2.04
N ALA A 4 -17.31 -11.27 0.84
CA ALA A 4 -18.23 -12.31 0.34
C ALA A 4 -18.13 -13.60 1.19
N VAL A 5 -16.95 -14.00 1.62
CA VAL A 5 -16.78 -15.16 2.51
C VAL A 5 -17.51 -14.93 3.84
N LYS A 6 -17.33 -13.73 4.46
CA LYS A 6 -18.04 -13.37 5.70
C LYS A 6 -19.56 -13.38 5.56
N SER A 7 -20.09 -12.92 4.41
CA SER A 7 -21.54 -12.79 4.22
C SER A 7 -22.23 -14.07 3.73
N LEU A 8 -21.54 -14.93 3.00
CA LEU A 8 -22.12 -16.10 2.34
C LEU A 8 -21.81 -17.43 3.05
N CYS A 9 -20.76 -17.48 3.86
CA CYS A 9 -20.35 -18.70 4.55
C CYS A 9 -20.64 -18.60 6.05
N THR A 10 -21.06 -19.70 6.65
CA THR A 10 -21.27 -19.82 8.11
C THR A 10 -20.03 -20.37 8.81
N ARG A 11 -19.22 -21.16 8.10
CA ARG A 11 -18.01 -21.81 8.61
C ARG A 11 -16.83 -21.50 7.69
N GLY A 12 -15.65 -21.31 8.28
CA GLY A 12 -14.38 -21.10 7.56
C GLY A 12 -13.28 -21.99 8.10
N ILE A 13 -12.46 -22.47 7.18
CA ILE A 13 -11.25 -23.23 7.49
C ILE A 13 -10.07 -22.42 6.95
N VAL A 14 -9.02 -22.26 7.76
CA VAL A 14 -7.77 -21.63 7.34
C VAL A 14 -6.66 -22.66 7.32
N LEU A 15 -5.98 -22.74 6.18
CA LEU A 15 -4.78 -23.54 6.01
C LEU A 15 -3.55 -22.63 5.97
N LEU A 16 -2.56 -22.89 6.81
CA LEU A 16 -1.24 -22.26 6.74
C LEU A 16 -0.21 -23.32 6.36
N ASN A 17 0.54 -23.07 5.30
CA ASN A 17 1.54 -24.01 4.78
C ASN A 17 1.00 -25.45 4.58
N GLY A 18 -0.27 -25.57 4.15
CA GLY A 18 -0.93 -26.84 3.90
C GLY A 18 -1.47 -27.56 5.16
N THR A 19 -1.30 -26.98 6.35
CA THR A 19 -1.83 -27.53 7.61
C THR A 19 -3.04 -26.74 8.09
N LEU A 20 -3.96 -27.43 8.77
CA LEU A 20 -5.13 -26.79 9.38
C LEU A 20 -4.68 -25.89 10.53
N ALA A 21 -4.89 -24.59 10.39
CA ALA A 21 -4.53 -23.58 11.37
C ALA A 21 -5.74 -23.05 12.15
N TYR A 22 -6.91 -23.01 11.51
CA TYR A 22 -8.15 -22.56 12.14
C TYR A 22 -9.37 -23.27 11.51
N ASP A 23 -10.36 -23.58 12.34
CA ASP A 23 -11.66 -24.09 11.94
C ASP A 23 -12.72 -23.51 12.88
N GLY A 24 -13.69 -22.76 12.32
CA GLY A 24 -14.71 -22.08 13.13
C GLY A 24 -15.65 -21.23 12.30
N SER A 25 -16.19 -20.14 12.87
CA SER A 25 -17.05 -19.25 12.13
C SER A 25 -16.33 -18.59 10.95
N SER A 26 -17.05 -18.30 9.87
CA SER A 26 -16.46 -17.62 8.70
C SER A 26 -15.86 -16.26 9.04
N ASN A 27 -16.47 -15.52 9.98
CA ASN A 27 -15.95 -14.23 10.45
C ASN A 27 -14.61 -14.39 11.16
N ASP A 28 -14.52 -15.34 12.09
CA ASP A 28 -13.27 -15.56 12.85
C ASP A 28 -12.20 -16.18 11.96
N ALA A 29 -12.57 -17.09 11.05
CA ALA A 29 -11.64 -17.65 10.07
C ALA A 29 -11.02 -16.56 9.17
N VAL A 30 -11.83 -15.62 8.69
CA VAL A 30 -11.32 -14.49 7.91
C VAL A 30 -10.44 -13.58 8.76
N ASN A 31 -10.84 -13.27 9.99
CA ASN A 31 -10.02 -12.45 10.89
C ASN A 31 -8.68 -13.14 11.19
N PHE A 32 -8.70 -14.43 11.49
CA PHE A 32 -7.49 -15.24 11.72
C PHE A 32 -6.58 -15.24 10.48
N TYR A 33 -7.14 -15.47 9.29
CA TYR A 33 -6.40 -15.43 8.04
C TYR A 33 -5.75 -14.08 7.79
N LEU A 34 -6.50 -12.99 8.01
CA LEU A 34 -6.00 -11.64 7.81
C LEU A 34 -4.89 -11.31 8.81
N GLN A 35 -5.07 -11.62 10.09
CA GLN A 35 -4.04 -11.41 11.11
C GLN A 35 -2.73 -12.14 10.79
N ASN A 36 -2.80 -13.38 10.33
CA ASN A 36 -1.62 -14.18 10.02
C ASN A 36 -0.98 -13.82 8.65
N ASN A 37 -1.71 -13.14 7.77
CA ASN A 37 -1.21 -12.76 6.44
C ASN A 37 -0.94 -11.25 6.30
N THR A 38 -1.28 -10.44 7.30
CA THR A 38 -1.10 -8.98 7.26
C THR A 38 0.12 -8.50 8.02
N HIS A 39 0.70 -9.33 8.90
CA HIS A 39 1.97 -8.98 9.51
C HIS A 39 3.08 -9.11 8.46
N LEU A 40 3.53 -7.96 7.96
CA LEU A 40 4.84 -7.86 7.33
C LEU A 40 5.88 -8.14 8.42
N GLU A 41 6.86 -8.96 8.11
CA GLU A 41 8.02 -9.07 8.99
C GLU A 41 8.69 -7.69 9.05
N HIS A 42 9.14 -7.31 10.24
CA HIS A 42 9.93 -6.09 10.39
C HIS A 42 11.20 -6.21 9.55
N GLY A 43 11.37 -5.30 8.61
CA GLY A 43 12.49 -5.33 7.68
C GLY A 43 12.53 -4.09 6.82
N LEU A 44 13.33 -4.15 5.78
CA LEU A 44 13.37 -3.10 4.77
C LEU A 44 12.26 -3.32 3.72
N ILE A 45 11.72 -2.26 3.19
CA ILE A 45 10.74 -2.32 2.07
C ILE A 45 11.32 -3.09 0.89
N THR A 46 12.63 -2.97 0.65
CA THR A 46 13.34 -3.67 -0.41
C THR A 46 13.33 -5.19 -0.27
N ASP A 47 13.15 -5.74 0.93
CA ASP A 47 13.08 -7.18 1.18
C ASP A 47 11.73 -7.78 0.73
N HIS A 48 10.74 -6.93 0.46
CA HIS A 48 9.38 -7.29 0.06
C HIS A 48 9.09 -7.03 -1.43
N ILE A 49 10.12 -7.05 -2.28
CA ILE A 49 9.96 -6.91 -3.72
C ILE A 49 9.60 -8.26 -4.33
N ASP A 50 8.38 -8.40 -4.84
CA ASP A 50 7.89 -9.63 -5.50
C ASP A 50 8.39 -9.77 -6.93
N GLN A 51 8.53 -8.65 -7.63
CA GLN A 51 8.98 -8.60 -9.02
C GLN A 51 9.91 -7.42 -9.25
N LEU A 52 11.03 -7.69 -9.88
CA LEU A 52 12.02 -6.68 -10.27
C LEU A 52 12.53 -7.01 -11.69
N ALA A 53 12.58 -5.99 -12.54
CA ALA A 53 13.20 -6.11 -13.86
C ALA A 53 14.71 -6.35 -13.73
N SER A 54 15.25 -7.22 -14.56
CA SER A 54 16.66 -7.66 -14.50
C SER A 54 17.67 -6.53 -14.73
N PHE A 55 17.26 -5.46 -15.37
CA PHE A 55 18.11 -4.28 -15.63
C PHE A 55 18.11 -3.26 -14.48
N ILE A 56 17.38 -3.50 -13.38
CA ILE A 56 17.31 -2.63 -12.20
C ILE A 56 18.03 -3.26 -11.03
N THR A 57 18.83 -2.44 -10.33
CA THR A 57 19.32 -2.73 -8.99
C THR A 57 18.77 -1.67 -8.04
N VAL A 58 17.93 -2.10 -7.11
CA VAL A 58 17.35 -1.23 -6.09
C VAL A 58 18.39 -0.93 -5.02
N LYS A 59 18.54 0.33 -4.65
CA LYS A 59 19.39 0.78 -3.54
C LYS A 59 18.55 1.12 -2.32
N ASN A 60 17.44 1.82 -2.54
CA ASN A 60 16.59 2.30 -1.46
C ASN A 60 15.15 2.48 -1.93
N ILE A 61 14.20 2.17 -1.06
CA ILE A 61 12.79 2.57 -1.17
C ILE A 61 12.40 3.12 0.19
N GLU A 62 11.89 4.34 0.22
CA GLU A 62 11.36 4.96 1.43
C GLU A 62 9.90 5.36 1.21
N ILE A 63 9.11 5.17 2.25
CA ILE A 63 7.75 5.66 2.35
C ILE A 63 7.67 6.49 3.63
N ASN A 64 7.34 7.78 3.48
CA ASN A 64 7.29 8.73 4.58
C ASN A 64 8.64 8.82 5.34
N GLU A 65 9.73 8.96 4.58
CA GLU A 65 11.10 9.10 5.07
C GLU A 65 11.64 7.89 5.86
N THR A 66 11.00 6.72 5.71
CA THR A 66 11.47 5.49 6.34
C THR A 66 11.64 4.37 5.32
N PRO A 67 12.78 3.64 5.35
CA PRO A 67 13.00 2.47 4.50
C PRO A 67 12.37 1.19 5.07
N TYR A 68 11.76 1.27 6.26
CA TYR A 68 11.20 0.12 6.95
C TYR A 68 9.75 -0.15 6.57
N THR A 69 9.35 -1.39 6.77
CA THR A 69 7.99 -1.88 6.49
C THR A 69 6.91 -1.28 7.37
N GLU A 70 7.27 -0.60 8.46
CA GLU A 70 6.33 0.03 9.40
C GLU A 70 6.55 1.54 9.38
N SER A 71 5.46 2.29 9.21
CA SER A 71 5.45 3.74 9.31
C SER A 71 4.20 4.23 10.01
N THR A 72 4.33 5.37 10.70
CA THR A 72 3.21 6.01 11.38
C THR A 72 2.97 7.39 10.79
N ILE A 73 1.71 7.71 10.50
CA ILE A 73 1.28 9.03 10.06
C ILE A 73 0.12 9.53 10.93
N LYS A 74 -0.07 10.84 10.94
CA LYS A 74 -1.23 11.45 11.60
C LYS A 74 -2.42 11.52 10.64
N SER A 75 -3.63 11.43 11.16
CA SER A 75 -4.87 11.49 10.35
C SER A 75 -5.03 12.78 9.54
N ASN A 76 -4.37 13.86 9.95
CA ASN A 76 -4.35 15.15 9.26
C ASN A 76 -3.05 15.41 8.50
N GLN A 77 -2.21 14.41 8.31
CA GLN A 77 -1.00 14.56 7.51
C GLN A 77 -1.38 14.88 6.06
N GLU A 78 -0.81 15.95 5.52
CA GLU A 78 -1.20 16.46 4.20
C GLU A 78 -0.55 15.67 3.06
N TYR A 79 0.66 15.16 3.26
CA TYR A 79 1.44 14.49 2.24
C TYR A 79 2.08 13.21 2.74
N LEU A 80 2.24 12.26 1.82
CA LEU A 80 3.08 11.07 1.96
C LEU A 80 4.20 11.15 0.93
N ASP A 81 5.44 11.08 1.39
CA ASP A 81 6.60 11.08 0.52
C ASP A 81 7.01 9.65 0.15
N ILE A 82 7.39 9.45 -1.11
CA ILE A 82 7.96 8.21 -1.63
C ILE A 82 9.28 8.54 -2.28
N LEU A 83 10.32 7.80 -1.92
CA LEU A 83 11.62 7.80 -2.57
C LEU A 83 11.91 6.42 -3.13
N PHE A 84 12.36 6.35 -4.38
CA PHE A 84 12.84 5.14 -5.03
C PHE A 84 14.17 5.42 -5.70
N GLU A 85 15.22 4.77 -5.24
CA GLU A 85 16.57 4.96 -5.71
C GLU A 85 17.22 3.65 -6.17
N GLY A 86 18.04 3.76 -7.20
CA GLY A 86 18.73 2.60 -7.71
C GLY A 86 19.67 2.92 -8.86
N THR A 87 20.04 1.85 -9.56
CA THR A 87 20.77 1.92 -10.83
C THR A 87 20.04 1.13 -11.89
N THR A 88 20.16 1.56 -13.13
CA THR A 88 19.61 0.85 -14.28
C THR A 88 20.65 0.70 -15.38
N THR A 89 20.65 -0.48 -16.02
CA THR A 89 21.51 -0.76 -17.18
C THR A 89 20.82 -0.48 -18.51
N GLU A 90 19.50 -0.26 -18.51
CA GLU A 90 18.68 0.10 -19.67
C GLU A 90 17.80 1.31 -19.34
N PRO A 91 17.51 2.20 -20.31
CA PRO A 91 16.59 3.29 -20.09
C PRO A 91 15.16 2.74 -19.91
N PHE A 92 14.39 3.31 -19.01
CA PHE A 92 12.99 2.92 -18.81
C PHE A 92 12.07 4.10 -18.55
N LYS A 93 10.77 3.87 -18.69
CA LYS A 93 9.76 4.83 -18.29
C LYS A 93 9.20 4.47 -16.94
N ALA A 94 9.15 5.42 -16.03
CA ALA A 94 8.64 5.24 -14.68
C ALA A 94 7.28 5.92 -14.51
N ASN A 95 6.27 5.12 -14.21
CA ASN A 95 5.03 5.56 -13.58
C ASN A 95 5.00 4.94 -12.18
N ILE A 96 5.16 5.76 -11.16
CA ILE A 96 5.03 5.34 -9.77
C ILE A 96 3.55 5.20 -9.45
N GLN A 97 3.22 4.03 -8.89
CA GLN A 97 1.89 3.73 -8.39
C GLN A 97 1.98 3.26 -6.95
N LEU A 98 1.15 3.83 -6.10
CA LEU A 98 0.96 3.43 -4.71
C LEU A 98 -0.51 3.09 -4.49
N LYS A 99 -0.77 1.93 -3.90
CA LYS A 99 -2.13 1.53 -3.51
C LYS A 99 -2.21 1.34 -2.01
N PHE A 100 -3.29 1.84 -1.46
CA PHE A 100 -3.67 1.63 -0.08
C PHE A 100 -4.73 0.56 -0.01
N PHE A 101 -4.54 -0.39 0.89
CA PHE A 101 -5.52 -1.42 1.21
C PHE A 101 -5.88 -1.34 2.69
N ASN A 102 -7.10 -1.71 3.02
CA ASN A 102 -7.45 -1.97 4.41
C ASN A 102 -6.92 -3.35 4.83
N MET A 103 -7.03 -3.65 6.13
CA MET A 103 -6.61 -4.95 6.68
C MET A 103 -7.40 -6.15 6.12
N SER A 104 -8.52 -5.92 5.44
CA SER A 104 -9.27 -6.95 4.69
C SER A 104 -8.81 -7.09 3.23
N ALA A 105 -7.68 -6.49 2.86
CA ALA A 105 -7.12 -6.48 1.50
C ALA A 105 -8.06 -5.87 0.44
N VAL A 106 -8.94 -4.96 0.84
CA VAL A 106 -9.78 -4.17 -0.08
C VAL A 106 -9.01 -2.92 -0.46
N ALA A 107 -8.86 -2.67 -1.76
CA ALA A 107 -8.22 -1.46 -2.25
C ALA A 107 -9.07 -0.23 -1.90
N MET A 108 -8.45 0.73 -1.21
CA MET A 108 -9.11 1.92 -0.69
C MET A 108 -8.80 3.16 -1.53
N ALA A 109 -7.55 3.30 -1.94
CA ALA A 109 -7.08 4.41 -2.74
C ALA A 109 -5.91 4.00 -3.62
N THR A 110 -5.73 4.69 -4.73
CA THR A 110 -4.61 4.51 -5.64
C THR A 110 -4.07 5.86 -6.07
N PHE A 111 -2.77 6.04 -5.90
CA PHE A 111 -2.02 7.08 -6.59
C PHE A 111 -1.38 6.49 -7.85
N SER A 112 -1.45 7.18 -8.97
CA SER A 112 -0.76 6.80 -10.21
C SER A 112 -0.66 8.02 -11.12
N GLU A 113 0.53 8.53 -11.34
CA GLU A 113 0.73 9.69 -12.22
C GLU A 113 0.32 9.40 -13.67
N GLY A 114 0.71 8.23 -14.17
CA GLY A 114 0.41 7.83 -15.54
C GLY A 114 -1.09 7.62 -15.79
N ALA A 115 -1.87 7.27 -14.77
CA ALA A 115 -3.31 7.07 -14.92
C ALA A 115 -4.09 8.40 -14.98
N TYR A 116 -3.68 9.39 -14.19
CA TYR A 116 -4.44 10.65 -14.06
C TYR A 116 -3.88 11.81 -14.88
N LYS A 117 -2.56 11.89 -15.00
CA LYS A 117 -1.88 12.99 -15.68
C LYS A 117 -1.31 12.61 -17.04
N GLY A 118 -1.28 11.32 -17.38
CA GLY A 118 -0.61 10.80 -18.58
C GLY A 118 0.91 10.98 -18.55
N VAL A 119 1.47 11.36 -17.40
CA VAL A 119 2.88 11.65 -17.24
C VAL A 119 3.60 10.36 -16.84
N VAL A 120 4.68 10.07 -17.53
CA VAL A 120 5.68 9.05 -17.14
C VAL A 120 7.04 9.70 -17.25
N GLU A 121 7.91 9.44 -16.30
CA GLU A 121 9.27 9.94 -16.28
C GLU A 121 10.18 9.04 -17.10
N ASP A 122 11.00 9.65 -17.96
CA ASP A 122 12.05 8.93 -18.68
C ASP A 122 13.29 8.83 -17.80
N VAL A 123 13.67 7.61 -17.43
CA VAL A 123 14.83 7.31 -16.60
C VAL A 123 15.97 6.83 -17.49
N PRO A 124 17.07 7.59 -17.61
CA PRO A 124 18.23 7.20 -18.40
C PRO A 124 19.05 6.12 -17.71
N VAL A 125 19.94 5.48 -18.45
CA VAL A 125 20.93 4.52 -17.90
C VAL A 125 21.79 5.20 -16.83
N GLY A 126 22.04 4.49 -15.74
CA GLY A 126 22.88 4.94 -14.63
C GLY A 126 22.14 5.01 -13.30
N ASN A 127 22.60 5.88 -12.42
CA ASN A 127 21.92 6.10 -11.13
C ASN A 127 20.64 6.90 -11.33
N PHE A 128 19.60 6.55 -10.59
CA PHE A 128 18.35 7.31 -10.55
C PHE A 128 17.86 7.51 -9.11
N SER A 129 17.10 8.58 -8.93
CA SER A 129 16.39 8.89 -7.69
C SER A 129 15.03 9.50 -8.08
N LEU A 130 13.95 8.78 -7.80
CA LEU A 130 12.58 9.18 -8.10
C LEU A 130 11.90 9.54 -6.80
N HIS A 131 11.57 10.80 -6.61
CA HIS A 131 10.87 11.29 -5.43
C HIS A 131 9.46 11.75 -5.80
N ARG A 132 8.47 11.34 -5.01
CA ARG A 132 7.07 11.74 -5.17
C ARG A 132 6.48 12.14 -3.85
N ARG A 133 5.82 13.27 -3.85
CA ARG A 133 5.00 13.77 -2.76
C ARG A 133 3.54 13.61 -3.14
N ILE A 134 2.84 12.71 -2.44
CA ILE A 134 1.46 12.36 -2.69
C ILE A 134 0.59 13.11 -1.70
N ARG A 135 -0.38 13.86 -2.22
CA ARG A 135 -1.37 14.51 -1.35
C ARG A 135 -2.33 13.47 -0.82
N LEU A 136 -2.41 13.38 0.49
CA LEU A 136 -3.38 12.53 1.19
C LEU A 136 -4.76 13.21 1.25
N PRO A 137 -5.84 12.44 1.40
CA PRO A 137 -7.12 13.00 1.82
C PRO A 137 -6.93 13.77 3.12
N ARG A 138 -7.67 14.87 3.27
CA ARG A 138 -7.50 15.77 4.44
C ARG A 138 -7.67 15.05 5.77
N TYR A 139 -8.52 14.01 5.79
CA TYR A 139 -8.72 13.17 6.97
C TYR A 139 -8.74 11.71 6.56
N ILE A 140 -7.68 11.00 6.93
CA ILE A 140 -7.63 9.54 6.87
C ILE A 140 -8.04 9.02 8.23
N SER A 141 -8.97 8.08 8.28
CA SER A 141 -9.43 7.50 9.53
C SER A 141 -8.32 6.74 10.25
N LYS A 142 -8.34 6.80 11.58
CA LYS A 142 -7.44 6.04 12.44
C LYS A 142 -7.53 4.55 12.16
N GLY A 143 -6.39 3.88 12.04
CA GLY A 143 -6.31 2.44 11.80
C GLY A 143 -5.07 2.05 11.03
N ASP A 144 -5.01 0.78 10.67
CA ASP A 144 -3.91 0.18 9.96
C ASP A 144 -4.23 -0.01 8.47
N TYR A 145 -3.27 0.31 7.63
CA TYR A 145 -3.37 0.22 6.18
C TYR A 145 -2.15 -0.49 5.62
N ILE A 146 -2.36 -1.25 4.55
CA ILE A 146 -1.30 -1.95 3.83
C ILE A 146 -1.00 -1.18 2.55
N LEU A 147 0.27 -1.02 2.21
CA LEU A 147 0.71 -0.41 0.97
C LEU A 147 1.22 -1.43 -0.03
N GLU A 148 0.89 -1.19 -1.29
CA GLU A 148 1.49 -1.82 -2.47
C GLU A 148 2.20 -0.74 -3.27
N PHE A 149 3.47 -0.97 -3.58
CA PHE A 149 4.28 -0.06 -4.39
C PHE A 149 4.60 -0.71 -5.74
N GLU A 150 4.39 0.02 -6.81
CA GLU A 150 4.63 -0.46 -8.17
C GLU A 150 5.28 0.63 -9.02
N VAL A 151 6.28 0.25 -9.80
CA VAL A 151 6.80 1.06 -10.90
C VAL A 151 6.45 0.34 -12.20
N ASN A 152 5.70 0.99 -13.06
CA ASN A 152 5.20 0.37 -14.29
C ASN A 152 5.16 1.33 -15.48
N THR A 153 4.96 0.76 -16.65
CA THR A 153 4.55 1.47 -17.86
C THR A 153 3.35 0.80 -18.48
N ARG A 154 2.48 1.58 -19.09
CA ARG A 154 1.38 1.08 -19.91
C ARG A 154 1.69 1.29 -21.38
N ALA A 155 1.75 0.20 -22.14
CA ALA A 155 1.89 0.24 -23.60
C ALA A 155 0.82 -0.65 -24.25
N ARG A 156 0.01 -0.07 -25.12
CA ARG A 156 -1.00 -0.80 -25.93
C ARG A 156 -1.94 -1.69 -25.08
N GLY A 157 -2.36 -1.21 -23.90
CA GLY A 157 -3.25 -1.95 -23.00
C GLY A 157 -2.55 -2.97 -22.08
N ASN A 158 -1.26 -3.20 -22.25
CA ASN A 158 -0.46 -4.06 -21.36
C ASN A 158 0.22 -3.22 -20.28
N ILE A 159 0.34 -3.79 -19.09
CA ILE A 159 1.11 -3.25 -17.99
C ILE A 159 2.46 -3.97 -17.95
N ASN A 160 3.53 -3.22 -18.22
CA ASN A 160 4.89 -3.71 -18.04
C ASN A 160 5.40 -3.23 -16.68
N ARG A 161 5.60 -4.16 -15.76
CA ARG A 161 6.10 -3.88 -14.41
C ARG A 161 7.61 -3.88 -14.40
N THR A 162 8.17 -2.77 -13.98
CA THR A 162 9.61 -2.64 -13.70
C THR A 162 9.93 -3.09 -12.28
N LEU A 163 9.03 -2.75 -11.33
CA LEU A 163 9.09 -3.17 -9.94
C LEU A 163 7.67 -3.39 -9.41
N TRP A 164 7.50 -4.41 -8.59
CA TRP A 164 6.28 -4.65 -7.83
C TRP A 164 6.59 -5.19 -6.44
N ALA A 165 6.17 -4.48 -5.44
CA ALA A 165 6.23 -4.85 -4.02
C ALA A 165 4.79 -4.86 -3.49
N LYS A 166 4.21 -6.04 -3.40
CA LYS A 166 2.75 -6.25 -3.26
C LYS A 166 2.21 -5.87 -1.91
N ARG A 167 2.98 -6.04 -0.88
CA ARG A 167 2.68 -5.66 0.50
C ARG A 167 3.99 -5.19 1.10
N CYS A 168 4.36 -3.97 0.81
CA CYS A 168 5.70 -3.51 1.11
C CYS A 168 5.79 -2.69 2.40
N ALA A 169 4.68 -2.17 2.88
CA ALA A 169 4.64 -1.42 4.12
C ALA A 169 3.26 -1.46 4.78
N ASN A 170 3.25 -1.35 6.10
CA ASN A 170 2.10 -1.05 6.93
C ASN A 170 2.17 0.42 7.35
N ILE A 171 1.05 1.12 7.19
CA ILE A 171 0.90 2.48 7.71
C ILE A 171 -0.08 2.46 8.86
N HIS A 172 0.41 2.84 10.04
CA HIS A 172 -0.44 3.10 11.18
C HIS A 172 -0.86 4.57 11.17
N VAL A 173 -2.16 4.83 11.04
CA VAL A 173 -2.73 6.19 11.12
C VAL A 173 -3.15 6.47 12.53
N GLU A 174 -2.46 7.40 13.19
CA GLU A 174 -2.82 7.88 14.51
C GLU A 174 -3.83 9.02 14.43
N GLY A 175 -4.72 9.10 15.44
CA GLY A 175 -5.59 10.25 15.59
C GLY A 175 -4.80 11.50 15.91
N GLY A 176 -4.88 12.55 15.07
CA GLY A 176 -4.08 13.76 15.20
C GLY A 176 -4.84 15.05 15.56
N MET A 177 -6.09 14.98 16.04
CA MET A 177 -6.96 16.15 16.01
C MET A 177 -7.68 16.41 17.33
N GLU A 178 -6.92 16.83 18.32
CA GLU A 178 -7.50 17.37 19.55
C GLU A 178 -8.31 18.67 19.31
N GLN A 179 -8.03 19.39 18.23
CA GLN A 179 -8.68 20.66 17.90
C GLN A 179 -10.04 20.53 17.22
N PHE A 180 -10.39 19.37 16.64
CA PHE A 180 -11.59 19.21 15.80
C PHE A 180 -12.48 18.02 16.19
N GLY A 181 -12.32 17.50 17.40
CA GLY A 181 -13.12 16.38 17.89
C GLY A 181 -12.40 15.03 17.81
N HIS A 182 -13.16 13.95 17.81
CA HIS A 182 -12.60 12.60 17.81
C HIS A 182 -12.17 12.18 16.39
N PRO A 183 -10.95 11.60 16.23
CA PRO A 183 -10.55 11.02 14.97
C PRO A 183 -11.48 9.86 14.63
N MET A 184 -11.95 9.81 13.39
CA MET A 184 -12.76 8.70 12.92
C MET A 184 -11.97 7.40 12.94
N ILE A 185 -12.66 6.30 13.23
CA ILE A 185 -12.09 4.95 13.30
C ILE A 185 -12.47 4.19 12.03
N ALA A 186 -11.49 3.73 11.27
CA ALA A 186 -11.69 3.08 9.98
C ALA A 186 -12.62 1.85 10.04
N SER A 187 -12.59 1.11 11.15
CA SER A 187 -13.40 -0.11 11.31
C SER A 187 -14.89 0.17 11.52
N SER A 188 -15.28 1.37 11.95
CA SER A 188 -16.67 1.71 12.31
C SER A 188 -17.25 2.91 11.56
N GLU A 189 -16.40 3.85 11.12
CA GLU A 189 -16.87 5.15 10.61
C GLU A 189 -16.45 5.41 9.15
N GLY A 190 -15.72 4.47 8.53
CA GLY A 190 -15.22 4.60 7.17
C GLY A 190 -13.77 5.09 7.11
N PHE A 191 -13.21 5.16 5.90
CA PHE A 191 -11.77 5.34 5.70
C PHE A 191 -11.36 6.79 5.46
N PHE A 192 -12.28 7.64 5.06
CA PHE A 192 -12.00 9.05 4.77
C PHE A 192 -13.11 9.93 5.29
N GLY A 193 -12.74 11.04 5.94
CA GLY A 193 -13.66 12.11 6.29
C GLY A 193 -14.09 12.92 5.06
N LEU A 194 -15.36 13.24 5.00
CA LEU A 194 -15.93 14.15 3.99
C LEU A 194 -16.07 15.54 4.60
N GLU A 195 -15.85 16.56 3.78
CA GLU A 195 -16.01 17.96 4.17
C GLU A 195 -17.34 18.49 3.63
N SER A 196 -18.01 19.34 4.43
CA SER A 196 -19.09 20.17 3.93
C SER A 196 -18.48 21.41 3.24
N TYR A 197 -19.00 21.76 2.07
CA TYR A 197 -18.81 23.07 1.48
C TYR A 197 -19.94 23.97 1.97
N GLU A 198 -19.58 25.05 2.68
CA GLU A 198 -20.49 26.18 2.91
C GLU A 198 -20.46 27.14 1.74
#